data_212843eec9f3b84359a07045737f4b30
#
_entry.id   212843eec9f3b84359a07045737f4b30
#
_cell.length_a   1.000
_cell.length_b   1.000
_cell.length_c   1.000
_cell.angle_alpha   90.00
_cell.angle_beta   90.00
_cell.angle_gamma   90.00
#
_symmetry.space_group_name_H-M   'P 1'
#
loop_
_entity.id
_entity.type
_entity.pdbx_description
1 polymer ?
#
loop_
_entity_poly.entity_id
_entity_poly.type
_entity_poly.pdbx_seq_one_letter_code
_entity_poly.pdbx_strand_id
1 'polypeptide(L)'
;MKRILFTQIQGNSTGYIALLGWLGAFVAAALGAVYFMEHNGHYVTGMNNQIVWGMPHVFAVFLIVAASGALNIASISSVFGRVMYKPLGRLSTLLSLALLAGGLMVLVLDLGRPDRLDVAMMKYNFKSIFAWNIYLYTGFFAVVGVYMWMMMERRMNRYTKIAGTVAFIWRLALTTGTGSIFGFLVARQAYDAAIMAPMFIIMSFSFGL
;
A
#
# COMPACT_ATOMS: atom_id res chain seq x y z
N MET A 1 -8.44 26.28 22.94
CA MET A 1 -8.09 25.36 21.81
C MET A 1 -7.54 26.16 20.65
N LYS A 2 -6.29 25.94 20.22
CA LYS A 2 -5.75 26.58 19.01
C LYS A 2 -6.55 26.12 17.79
N ARG A 3 -7.08 27.06 17.03
CA ARG A 3 -7.84 26.78 15.80
C ARG A 3 -6.86 26.31 14.74
N ILE A 4 -7.03 25.08 14.25
CA ILE A 4 -6.21 24.55 13.15
C ILE A 4 -6.74 25.16 11.85
N LEU A 5 -5.92 25.92 11.15
CA LEU A 5 -6.21 26.48 9.85
C LEU A 5 -5.53 25.64 8.77
N PHE A 6 -6.31 25.14 7.83
CA PHE A 6 -5.79 24.50 6.62
C PHE A 6 -5.71 25.55 5.52
N THR A 7 -4.54 25.72 4.91
CA THR A 7 -4.34 26.60 3.76
C THR A 7 -4.17 25.78 2.49
N GLN A 8 -4.64 26.31 1.37
CA GLN A 8 -4.39 25.69 0.05
C GLN A 8 -2.94 25.95 -0.36
N ILE A 9 -2.34 24.94 -1.00
CA ILE A 9 -1.04 25.11 -1.68
C ILE A 9 -1.32 25.83 -2.99
N GLN A 10 -0.72 27.00 -3.18
CA GLN A 10 -0.76 27.69 -4.47
C GLN A 10 0.17 26.97 -5.46
N GLY A 11 -0.41 26.29 -6.46
CA GLY A 11 0.31 25.50 -7.45
C GLY A 11 1.15 26.27 -8.46
N ASN A 12 1.35 27.58 -8.28
CA ASN A 12 1.99 28.45 -9.26
C ASN A 12 3.47 28.77 -8.92
N SER A 13 4.03 28.23 -7.84
CA SER A 13 5.41 28.51 -7.49
C SER A 13 6.37 27.73 -8.41
N THR A 14 7.45 28.40 -8.85
CA THR A 14 8.51 27.77 -9.66
C THR A 14 9.08 26.52 -8.98
N GLY A 15 9.25 26.55 -7.65
CA GLY A 15 9.71 25.40 -6.89
C GLY A 15 8.75 24.21 -6.94
N TYR A 16 7.42 24.45 -6.92
CA TYR A 16 6.44 23.38 -7.05
C TYR A 16 6.48 22.75 -8.45
N ILE A 17 6.57 23.56 -9.51
CA ILE A 17 6.67 23.09 -10.90
C ILE A 17 7.98 22.30 -11.10
N ALA A 18 9.09 22.80 -10.56
CA ALA A 18 10.37 22.10 -10.61
C ALA A 18 10.32 20.73 -9.91
N LEU A 19 9.68 20.67 -8.72
CA LEU A 19 9.47 19.40 -8.01
C LEU A 19 8.62 18.42 -8.82
N LEU A 20 7.53 18.88 -9.42
CA LEU A 20 6.69 18.04 -10.29
C LEU A 20 7.46 17.54 -11.51
N GLY A 21 8.27 18.39 -12.15
CA GLY A 21 9.12 18.01 -13.27
C GLY A 21 10.15 16.95 -12.86
N TRP A 22 10.77 17.12 -11.70
CA TRP A 22 11.72 16.16 -11.16
C TRP A 22 11.09 14.82 -10.84
N LEU A 23 9.94 14.81 -10.15
CA LEU A 23 9.18 13.58 -9.89
C LEU A 23 8.68 12.93 -11.19
N GLY A 24 8.24 13.73 -12.16
CA GLY A 24 7.84 13.25 -13.49
C GLY A 24 8.99 12.57 -14.23
N ALA A 25 10.22 13.06 -14.10
CA ALA A 25 11.40 12.42 -14.66
C ALA A 25 11.66 11.02 -14.07
N PHE A 26 11.47 10.84 -12.76
CA PHE A 26 11.56 9.50 -12.15
C PHE A 26 10.46 8.56 -12.66
N VAL A 27 9.23 9.05 -12.83
CA VAL A 27 8.14 8.25 -13.40
C VAL A 27 8.48 7.85 -14.84
N ALA A 28 9.01 8.77 -15.65
CA ALA A 28 9.43 8.48 -17.03
C ALA A 28 10.58 7.45 -17.06
N ALA A 29 11.56 7.57 -16.17
CA ALA A 29 12.64 6.60 -16.04
C ALA A 29 12.12 5.22 -15.62
N ALA A 30 11.16 5.17 -14.68
CA ALA A 30 10.51 3.93 -14.26
C ALA A 30 9.76 3.27 -15.43
N LEU A 31 9.00 4.03 -16.23
CA LEU A 31 8.32 3.51 -17.42
C LEU A 31 9.31 2.98 -18.47
N GLY A 32 10.45 3.64 -18.65
CA GLY A 32 11.54 3.15 -19.49
C GLY A 32 12.13 1.82 -18.99
N ALA A 33 12.33 1.70 -17.67
CA ALA A 33 12.80 0.45 -17.06
C ALA A 33 11.79 -0.69 -17.23
N VAL A 34 10.48 -0.39 -17.08
CA VAL A 34 9.39 -1.35 -17.34
C VAL A 34 9.42 -1.83 -18.78
N TYR A 35 9.49 -0.90 -19.73
CA TYR A 35 9.59 -1.26 -21.15
C TYR A 35 10.80 -2.15 -21.44
N PHE A 36 11.96 -1.82 -20.86
CA PHE A 36 13.18 -2.63 -20.99
C PHE A 36 12.99 -4.03 -20.40
N MET A 37 12.38 -4.15 -19.22
CA MET A 37 12.12 -5.43 -18.55
C MET A 37 11.16 -6.30 -19.36
N GLU A 38 10.05 -5.73 -19.86
CA GLU A 38 9.06 -6.47 -20.65
C GLU A 38 9.62 -6.95 -21.99
N HIS A 39 10.53 -6.16 -22.59
CA HIS A 39 11.15 -6.51 -23.87
C HIS A 39 12.26 -7.57 -23.74
N ASN A 40 13.07 -7.51 -22.67
CA ASN A 40 14.20 -8.40 -22.47
C ASN A 40 13.86 -9.62 -21.59
N GLY A 41 12.75 -9.56 -20.85
CA GLY A 41 12.32 -10.60 -19.90
C GLY A 41 12.77 -10.33 -18.46
N HIS A 42 12.11 -11.00 -17.52
CA HIS A 42 12.27 -10.75 -16.08
C HIS A 42 13.65 -11.12 -15.50
N TYR A 43 14.51 -11.83 -16.24
CA TYR A 43 15.86 -12.16 -15.78
C TYR A 43 16.71 -10.91 -15.48
N VAL A 44 16.40 -9.78 -16.12
CA VAL A 44 17.11 -8.49 -15.89
C VAL A 44 16.89 -7.95 -14.47
N THR A 45 15.89 -8.43 -13.75
CA THR A 45 15.63 -8.10 -12.33
C THR A 45 16.36 -9.00 -11.36
N GLY A 46 17.19 -9.93 -11.84
CA GLY A 46 17.89 -10.93 -11.04
C GLY A 46 17.09 -12.20 -10.78
N MET A 47 15.91 -12.35 -11.40
CA MET A 47 15.07 -13.54 -11.28
C MET A 47 15.62 -14.71 -12.10
N ASN A 48 15.58 -15.89 -11.52
CA ASN A 48 15.90 -17.16 -12.19
C ASN A 48 15.10 -18.31 -11.53
N ASN A 49 15.28 -19.54 -12.01
CA ASN A 49 14.59 -20.71 -11.46
C ASN A 49 14.87 -20.99 -9.96
N GLN A 50 15.98 -20.49 -9.43
CA GLN A 50 16.33 -20.62 -8.01
C GLN A 50 15.88 -19.37 -7.22
N ILE A 51 15.96 -18.17 -7.82
CA ILE A 51 15.56 -16.90 -7.22
C ILE A 51 14.30 -16.45 -7.95
N VAL A 52 13.14 -16.80 -7.40
CA VAL A 52 11.83 -16.53 -8.00
C VAL A 52 11.34 -15.10 -7.75
N TRP A 53 11.96 -14.36 -6.84
CA TRP A 53 11.63 -12.97 -6.52
C TRP A 53 12.83 -12.08 -6.73
N GLY A 54 12.69 -11.14 -7.64
CA GLY A 54 13.69 -10.12 -7.94
C GLY A 54 13.58 -8.90 -7.01
N MET A 55 14.41 -7.91 -7.28
CA MET A 55 14.43 -6.64 -6.57
C MET A 55 13.06 -5.93 -6.54
N PRO A 56 12.24 -5.92 -7.61
CA PRO A 56 10.91 -5.31 -7.58
C PRO A 56 10.03 -5.86 -6.47
N HIS A 57 10.07 -7.17 -6.22
CA HIS A 57 9.26 -7.80 -5.18
C HIS A 57 9.60 -7.30 -3.78
N VAL A 58 10.88 -7.06 -3.50
CA VAL A 58 11.34 -6.49 -2.22
C VAL A 58 10.73 -5.11 -1.99
N PHE A 59 10.76 -4.24 -3.01
CA PHE A 59 10.15 -2.92 -2.93
C PHE A 59 8.62 -2.98 -2.84
N ALA A 60 7.97 -3.89 -3.56
CA ALA A 60 6.53 -4.09 -3.47
C ALA A 60 6.09 -4.42 -2.04
N VAL A 61 6.74 -5.41 -1.40
CA VAL A 61 6.44 -5.82 -0.02
C VAL A 61 6.70 -4.67 0.95
N PHE A 62 7.83 -3.98 0.82
CA PHE A 62 8.15 -2.81 1.66
C PHE A 62 7.05 -1.74 1.56
N LEU A 63 6.65 -1.36 0.34
CA LEU A 63 5.65 -0.32 0.11
C LEU A 63 4.27 -0.72 0.64
N ILE A 64 3.87 -2.00 0.50
CA ILE A 64 2.60 -2.51 1.02
C ILE A 64 2.57 -2.46 2.55
N VAL A 65 3.66 -2.87 3.22
CA VAL A 65 3.76 -2.83 4.67
C VAL A 65 3.83 -1.39 5.17
N ALA A 66 4.58 -0.53 4.50
CA ALA A 66 4.67 0.90 4.80
C ALA A 66 3.31 1.61 4.60
N ALA A 67 2.52 1.22 3.58
CA ALA A 67 1.17 1.74 3.36
C ALA A 67 0.26 1.45 4.56
N SER A 68 0.30 0.22 5.06
CA SER A 68 -0.43 -0.14 6.28
C SER A 68 0.08 0.64 7.49
N GLY A 69 1.39 0.82 7.60
CA GLY A 69 2.03 1.57 8.67
C GLY A 69 1.65 3.05 8.66
N ALA A 70 1.68 3.69 7.50
CA ALA A 70 1.32 5.10 7.35
C ALA A 70 -0.08 5.40 7.91
N LEU A 71 -1.02 4.46 7.85
CA LEU A 71 -2.37 4.64 8.40
C LEU A 71 -2.42 4.70 9.93
N ASN A 72 -1.34 4.36 10.64
CA ASN A 72 -1.28 4.43 12.10
C ASN A 72 -1.58 5.81 12.63
N ILE A 73 -0.98 6.86 12.04
CA ILE A 73 -1.17 8.26 12.49
C ILE A 73 -2.63 8.69 12.35
N ALA A 74 -3.29 8.34 11.24
CA ALA A 74 -4.71 8.60 11.05
C ALA A 74 -5.56 7.86 12.10
N SER A 75 -5.20 6.61 12.41
CA SER A 75 -5.89 5.79 13.41
C SER A 75 -5.72 6.35 14.82
N ILE A 76 -4.53 6.85 15.19
CA ILE A 76 -4.28 7.50 16.49
C ILE A 76 -5.23 8.68 16.67
N SER A 77 -5.47 9.47 15.63
CA SER A 77 -6.36 10.62 15.72
C SER A 77 -7.84 10.28 15.77
N SER A 78 -8.29 9.35 14.95
CA SER A 78 -9.72 9.06 14.74
C SER A 78 -10.25 7.95 15.66
N VAL A 79 -9.48 6.87 15.84
CA VAL A 79 -9.88 5.70 16.65
C VAL A 79 -9.57 5.95 18.12
N PHE A 80 -8.33 6.34 18.42
CA PHE A 80 -7.87 6.56 19.79
C PHE A 80 -8.13 7.98 20.32
N GLY A 81 -8.73 8.87 19.50
CA GLY A 81 -9.20 10.19 19.92
C GLY A 81 -8.11 11.20 20.25
N ARG A 82 -6.88 10.99 19.84
CA ARG A 82 -5.77 11.92 20.10
C ARG A 82 -5.81 13.11 19.13
N VAL A 83 -6.43 14.20 19.58
CA VAL A 83 -6.70 15.40 18.76
C VAL A 83 -5.44 16.04 18.18
N MET A 84 -4.29 15.90 18.86
CA MET A 84 -3.01 16.47 18.43
C MET A 84 -2.57 15.91 17.05
N TYR A 85 -2.91 14.67 16.71
CA TYR A 85 -2.56 14.02 15.44
C TYR A 85 -3.59 14.26 14.33
N LYS A 86 -4.71 14.94 14.63
CA LYS A 86 -5.78 15.19 13.66
C LYS A 86 -5.33 15.93 12.39
N PRO A 87 -4.42 16.91 12.42
CA PRO A 87 -3.92 17.56 11.20
C PRO A 87 -3.18 16.60 10.25
N LEU A 88 -2.46 15.63 10.81
CA LEU A 88 -1.67 14.67 10.05
C LEU A 88 -2.51 13.53 9.48
N GLY A 89 -3.73 13.32 9.98
CA GLY A 89 -4.59 12.19 9.59
C GLY A 89 -4.87 12.15 8.08
N ARG A 90 -5.14 13.31 7.45
CA ARG A 90 -5.40 13.39 6.01
C ARG A 90 -4.16 13.04 5.17
N LEU A 91 -3.01 13.62 5.54
CA LEU A 91 -1.74 13.34 4.87
C LEU A 91 -1.36 11.86 5.01
N SER A 92 -1.48 11.34 6.23
CA SER A 92 -1.24 9.93 6.55
C SER A 92 -2.10 8.98 5.71
N THR A 93 -3.38 9.28 5.57
CA THR A 93 -4.31 8.47 4.77
C THR A 93 -3.98 8.54 3.28
N LEU A 94 -3.67 9.74 2.76
CA LEU A 94 -3.25 9.91 1.37
C LEU A 94 -1.94 9.18 1.08
N LEU A 95 -0.96 9.29 1.98
CA LEU A 95 0.32 8.59 1.87
C LEU A 95 0.12 7.08 1.86
N SER A 96 -0.75 6.56 2.73
CA SER A 96 -1.10 5.14 2.76
C SER A 96 -1.64 4.65 1.41
N LEU A 97 -2.57 5.38 0.79
CA LEU A 97 -3.10 5.05 -0.54
C LEU A 97 -2.03 5.11 -1.63
N ALA A 98 -1.18 6.14 -1.60
CA ALA A 98 -0.10 6.33 -2.58
C ALA A 98 0.96 5.21 -2.47
N LEU A 99 1.36 4.84 -1.26
CA LEU A 99 2.32 3.74 -1.02
C LEU A 99 1.75 2.39 -1.46
N LEU A 100 0.47 2.12 -1.18
CA LEU A 100 -0.16 0.89 -1.64
C LEU A 100 -0.27 0.87 -3.16
N ALA A 101 -0.67 1.97 -3.80
CA ALA A 101 -0.72 2.07 -5.25
C ALA A 101 0.65 1.79 -5.89
N GLY A 102 1.71 2.45 -5.38
CA GLY A 102 3.09 2.21 -5.83
C GLY A 102 3.52 0.75 -5.63
N GLY A 103 3.24 0.17 -4.46
CA GLY A 103 3.56 -1.22 -4.17
C GLY A 103 2.86 -2.21 -5.09
N LEU A 104 1.56 -1.99 -5.37
CA LEU A 104 0.81 -2.84 -6.30
C LEU A 104 1.23 -2.66 -7.76
N MET A 105 1.58 -1.44 -8.18
CA MET A 105 2.12 -1.21 -9.52
C MET A 105 3.43 -2.01 -9.71
N VAL A 106 4.34 -1.95 -8.74
CA VAL A 106 5.59 -2.72 -8.79
C VAL A 106 5.29 -4.23 -8.75
N LEU A 107 4.32 -4.67 -7.95
CA LEU A 107 3.93 -6.07 -7.87
C LEU A 107 3.34 -6.58 -9.21
N VAL A 108 2.56 -5.77 -9.91
CA VAL A 108 2.02 -6.11 -11.24
C VAL A 108 3.13 -6.30 -12.25
N LEU A 109 4.20 -5.49 -12.16
CA LEU A 109 5.37 -5.62 -13.03
C LEU A 109 6.18 -6.90 -12.77
N ASP A 110 6.07 -7.49 -11.58
CA ASP A 110 6.71 -8.75 -11.22
C ASP A 110 5.92 -9.99 -11.72
N LEU A 111 4.70 -9.77 -12.22
CA LEU A 111 3.89 -10.83 -12.81
C LEU A 111 4.37 -11.12 -14.24
N GLY A 112 4.73 -12.36 -14.50
CA GLY A 112 5.16 -12.77 -15.85
C GLY A 112 4.10 -12.61 -16.94
N ARG A 113 2.81 -12.48 -16.55
CA ARG A 113 1.67 -12.22 -17.43
C ARG A 113 0.63 -11.34 -16.76
N PRO A 114 0.87 -10.03 -16.66
CA PRO A 114 -0.06 -9.08 -16.06
C PRO A 114 -1.39 -8.97 -16.84
N ASP A 115 -1.38 -9.30 -18.13
CA ASP A 115 -2.56 -9.37 -19.00
C ASP A 115 -3.63 -10.37 -18.53
N ARG A 116 -3.23 -11.36 -17.70
CA ARG A 116 -4.15 -12.38 -17.17
C ARG A 116 -4.59 -12.15 -15.73
N LEU A 117 -4.34 -10.97 -15.19
CA LEU A 117 -4.75 -10.63 -13.84
C LEU A 117 -6.28 -10.64 -13.68
N ASP A 118 -7.00 -10.23 -14.73
CA ASP A 118 -8.46 -10.27 -14.79
C ASP A 118 -9.00 -11.70 -14.65
N VAL A 119 -8.35 -12.69 -15.28
CA VAL A 119 -8.73 -14.09 -15.16
C VAL A 119 -8.58 -14.59 -13.72
N ALA A 120 -7.51 -14.19 -13.04
CA ALA A 120 -7.29 -14.55 -11.65
C ALA A 120 -8.34 -13.91 -10.71
N MET A 121 -8.86 -12.74 -11.06
CA MET A 121 -9.93 -12.06 -10.32
C MET A 121 -11.31 -12.67 -10.59
N MET A 122 -11.59 -13.08 -11.83
CA MET A 122 -12.90 -13.62 -12.23
C MET A 122 -13.07 -15.10 -11.94
N LYS A 123 -12.00 -15.88 -12.09
CA LYS A 123 -11.99 -17.33 -11.78
C LYS A 123 -11.34 -17.58 -10.43
N TYR A 124 -12.04 -17.16 -9.40
CA TYR A 124 -11.54 -17.12 -8.04
C TYR A 124 -11.36 -18.51 -7.42
N ASN A 125 -10.17 -18.77 -6.88
CA ASN A 125 -9.89 -19.96 -6.10
C ASN A 125 -9.86 -19.63 -4.60
N PHE A 126 -10.91 -19.97 -3.87
CA PHE A 126 -11.04 -19.73 -2.42
C PHE A 126 -9.95 -20.39 -1.57
N LYS A 127 -9.23 -21.38 -2.09
CA LYS A 127 -8.12 -22.04 -1.39
C LYS A 127 -6.79 -21.31 -1.58
N SER A 128 -6.73 -20.31 -2.47
CA SER A 128 -5.49 -19.57 -2.76
C SER A 128 -5.36 -18.35 -1.86
N ILE A 129 -4.30 -18.30 -1.06
CA ILE A 129 -3.95 -17.12 -0.24
C ILE A 129 -3.63 -15.91 -1.11
N PHE A 130 -3.08 -16.08 -2.30
CA PHE A 130 -2.83 -15.00 -3.25
C PHE A 130 -4.13 -14.35 -3.72
N ALA A 131 -5.15 -15.16 -4.03
CA ALA A 131 -6.45 -14.64 -4.44
C ALA A 131 -7.10 -13.82 -3.33
N TRP A 132 -7.02 -14.25 -2.07
CA TRP A 132 -7.49 -13.47 -0.92
C TRP A 132 -6.81 -12.11 -0.81
N ASN A 133 -5.50 -12.04 -1.07
CA ASN A 133 -4.77 -10.78 -1.01
C ASN A 133 -5.21 -9.77 -2.06
N ILE A 134 -5.64 -10.18 -3.27
CA ILE A 134 -6.21 -9.28 -4.28
C ILE A 134 -7.41 -8.53 -3.70
N TYR A 135 -8.32 -9.24 -3.02
CA TYR A 135 -9.49 -8.63 -2.38
C TYR A 135 -9.12 -7.74 -1.19
N LEU A 136 -8.10 -8.13 -0.41
CA LEU A 136 -7.62 -7.32 0.70
C LEU A 136 -7.03 -5.99 0.20
N TYR A 137 -6.28 -6.00 -0.89
CA TYR A 137 -5.72 -4.79 -1.50
C TYR A 137 -6.82 -3.89 -2.07
N THR A 138 -7.74 -4.47 -2.85
CA THR A 138 -8.86 -3.72 -3.43
C THR A 138 -9.78 -3.15 -2.34
N GLY A 139 -10.09 -3.95 -1.34
CA GLY A 139 -10.88 -3.51 -0.18
C GLY A 139 -10.18 -2.43 0.64
N PHE A 140 -8.85 -2.47 0.75
CA PHE A 140 -8.10 -1.41 1.41
C PHE A 140 -8.27 -0.07 0.69
N PHE A 141 -8.15 -0.05 -0.65
CA PHE A 141 -8.40 1.16 -1.42
C PHE A 141 -9.81 1.70 -1.21
N ALA A 142 -10.82 0.83 -1.24
CA ALA A 142 -12.20 1.22 -1.03
C ALA A 142 -12.43 1.78 0.38
N VAL A 143 -12.02 1.05 1.41
CA VAL A 143 -12.24 1.42 2.82
C VAL A 143 -11.47 2.69 3.19
N VAL A 144 -10.18 2.77 2.83
CA VAL A 144 -9.34 3.92 3.15
C VAL A 144 -9.70 5.12 2.30
N GLY A 145 -10.13 4.92 1.03
CA GLY A 145 -10.65 5.97 0.18
C GLY A 145 -11.93 6.59 0.74
N VAL A 146 -12.89 5.78 1.18
CA VAL A 146 -14.11 6.25 1.88
C VAL A 146 -13.75 6.96 3.18
N TYR A 147 -12.83 6.43 3.96
CA TYR A 147 -12.35 7.09 5.18
C TYR A 147 -11.74 8.47 4.91
N MET A 148 -10.89 8.58 3.86
CA MET A 148 -10.32 9.86 3.44
C MET A 148 -11.41 10.84 2.99
N TRP A 149 -12.36 10.37 2.18
CA TRP A 149 -13.49 11.20 1.75
C TRP A 149 -14.31 11.72 2.95
N MET A 150 -14.62 10.86 3.93
CA MET A 150 -15.34 11.27 5.14
C MET A 150 -14.57 12.31 5.98
N MET A 151 -13.23 12.28 5.97
CA MET A 151 -12.42 13.31 6.63
C MET A 151 -12.41 14.65 5.88
N MET A 152 -12.67 14.64 4.57
CA MET A 152 -12.71 15.85 3.74
C MET A 152 -14.11 16.48 3.74
N GLU A 153 -15.17 15.69 3.81
CA GLU A 153 -16.54 16.17 3.77
C GLU A 153 -17.04 16.53 5.19
N ARG A 154 -17.36 17.82 5.38
CA ARG A 154 -17.75 18.36 6.69
C ARG A 154 -18.98 17.67 7.28
N ARG A 155 -19.96 17.35 6.44
CA ARG A 155 -21.22 16.70 6.87
C ARG A 155 -21.00 15.28 7.36
N MET A 156 -20.04 14.57 6.78
CA MET A 156 -19.72 13.17 7.06
C MET A 156 -18.71 12.99 8.20
N ASN A 157 -18.10 14.08 8.66
CA ASN A 157 -17.03 14.05 9.67
C ASN A 157 -17.44 13.39 10.99
N ARG A 158 -18.75 13.34 11.32
CA ARG A 158 -19.28 12.61 12.49
C ARG A 158 -19.04 11.10 12.43
N TYR A 159 -18.94 10.54 11.22
CA TYR A 159 -18.73 9.10 10.99
C TYR A 159 -17.26 8.71 10.85
N THR A 160 -16.33 9.68 10.88
CA THR A 160 -14.89 9.47 10.70
C THR A 160 -14.33 8.44 11.69
N LYS A 161 -14.85 8.40 12.92
CA LYS A 161 -14.41 7.42 13.93
C LYS A 161 -14.77 5.99 13.50
N ILE A 162 -15.97 5.77 12.98
CA ILE A 162 -16.42 4.44 12.52
C ILE A 162 -15.61 4.01 11.32
N ALA A 163 -15.49 4.89 10.30
CA ALA A 163 -14.69 4.62 9.10
C ALA A 163 -13.21 4.36 9.43
N GLY A 164 -12.64 5.15 10.35
CA GLY A 164 -11.28 4.96 10.83
C GLY A 164 -11.09 3.62 11.55
N THR A 165 -12.07 3.17 12.35
CA THR A 165 -12.02 1.85 13.01
C THR A 165 -12.07 0.72 11.97
N VAL A 166 -12.95 0.83 10.98
CA VAL A 166 -13.02 -0.16 9.87
C VAL A 166 -11.71 -0.20 9.10
N ALA A 167 -11.15 0.97 8.77
CA ALA A 167 -9.85 1.07 8.09
C ALA A 167 -8.71 0.46 8.94
N PHE A 168 -8.74 0.67 10.25
CA PHE A 168 -7.76 0.10 11.17
C PHE A 168 -7.85 -1.44 11.22
N ILE A 169 -9.04 -2.01 11.28
CA ILE A 169 -9.23 -3.47 11.26
C ILE A 169 -8.82 -4.02 9.90
N TRP A 170 -9.23 -3.35 8.80
CA TRP A 170 -8.90 -3.80 7.46
C TRP A 170 -7.40 -3.84 7.19
N ARG A 171 -6.65 -2.82 7.66
CA ARG A 171 -5.19 -2.82 7.52
C ARG A 171 -4.51 -3.99 8.26
N LEU A 172 -5.03 -4.37 9.44
CA LEU A 172 -4.51 -5.54 10.16
C LEU A 172 -4.80 -6.83 9.39
N ALA A 173 -6.00 -6.96 8.82
CA ALA A 173 -6.33 -8.07 7.93
C ALA A 173 -5.41 -8.11 6.69
N LEU A 174 -5.14 -6.94 6.09
CA LEU A 174 -4.23 -6.81 4.95
C LEU A 174 -2.81 -7.29 5.30
N THR A 175 -2.23 -6.81 6.39
CA THR A 175 -0.86 -7.20 6.79
C THR A 175 -0.78 -8.66 7.21
N THR A 176 -1.81 -9.19 7.86
CA THR A 176 -1.92 -10.62 8.18
C THR A 176 -1.98 -11.44 6.90
N GLY A 177 -2.81 -11.05 5.92
CA GLY A 177 -2.93 -11.72 4.62
C GLY A 177 -1.61 -11.71 3.86
N THR A 178 -0.95 -10.55 3.78
CA THR A 178 0.36 -10.41 3.11
C THR A 178 1.42 -11.27 3.79
N GLY A 179 1.51 -11.24 5.12
CA GLY A 179 2.44 -12.09 5.89
C GLY A 179 2.13 -13.59 5.72
N SER A 180 0.86 -13.95 5.61
CA SER A 180 0.43 -15.33 5.39
C SER A 180 0.87 -15.87 4.04
N ILE A 181 1.00 -15.04 3.00
CA ILE A 181 1.57 -15.47 1.70
C ILE A 181 2.93 -16.12 1.94
N PHE A 182 3.79 -15.47 2.73
CA PHE A 182 5.12 -15.98 3.03
C PHE A 182 5.07 -17.21 3.95
N GLY A 183 4.20 -17.19 4.97
CA GLY A 183 4.04 -18.30 5.90
C GLY A 183 3.56 -19.62 5.27
N PHE A 184 2.88 -19.55 4.12
CA PHE A 184 2.41 -20.71 3.37
C PHE A 184 3.35 -21.16 2.24
N LEU A 185 4.54 -20.56 2.13
CA LEU A 185 5.55 -20.93 1.12
C LEU A 185 6.37 -22.14 1.56
N VAL A 186 5.75 -23.30 1.59
CA VAL A 186 6.36 -24.57 2.04
C VAL A 186 7.64 -24.91 1.26
N ALA A 187 7.76 -24.48 0.01
CA ALA A 187 8.96 -24.70 -0.81
C ALA A 187 10.21 -23.91 -0.35
N ARG A 188 10.06 -22.98 0.58
CA ARG A 188 11.12 -22.09 1.07
C ARG A 188 11.22 -22.16 2.58
N GLN A 189 12.09 -23.02 3.10
CA GLN A 189 12.28 -23.28 4.55
C GLN A 189 12.48 -22.03 5.42
N ALA A 190 13.03 -20.93 4.84
CA ALA A 190 13.24 -19.68 5.56
C ALA A 190 11.90 -18.93 5.84
N TYR A 191 10.85 -19.20 5.09
CA TYR A 191 9.56 -18.49 5.18
C TYR A 191 8.42 -19.37 5.68
N ASP A 192 8.60 -20.68 5.68
CA ASP A 192 7.63 -21.68 6.10
C ASP A 192 7.40 -21.65 7.62
N ALA A 193 6.85 -20.53 8.10
CA ALA A 193 6.60 -20.33 9.52
C ALA A 193 5.35 -19.49 9.78
N ALA A 194 4.48 -19.96 10.67
CA ALA A 194 3.28 -19.25 11.11
C ALA A 194 3.57 -17.85 11.70
N ILE A 195 4.81 -17.62 12.15
CA ILE A 195 5.28 -16.34 12.71
C ILE A 195 5.30 -15.20 11.67
N MET A 196 5.27 -15.51 10.37
CA MET A 196 5.31 -14.48 9.31
C MET A 196 4.13 -13.52 9.38
N ALA A 197 2.92 -14.00 9.63
CA ALA A 197 1.75 -13.13 9.74
C ALA A 197 1.87 -12.13 10.90
N PRO A 198 2.12 -12.52 12.17
CA PRO A 198 2.33 -11.58 13.26
C PRO A 198 3.57 -10.69 13.06
N MET A 199 4.63 -11.18 12.43
CA MET A 199 5.81 -10.37 12.11
C MET A 199 5.45 -9.20 11.19
N PHE A 200 4.67 -9.42 10.13
CA PHE A 200 4.22 -8.36 9.23
C PHE A 200 3.35 -7.32 9.94
N ILE A 201 2.53 -7.73 10.91
CA ILE A 201 1.76 -6.81 11.75
C ILE A 201 2.73 -5.90 12.54
N ILE A 202 3.73 -6.47 13.19
CA ILE A 202 4.73 -5.71 13.97
C ILE A 202 5.51 -4.76 13.06
N MET A 203 5.95 -5.24 11.87
CA MET A 203 6.62 -4.40 10.88
C MET A 203 5.74 -3.22 10.43
N SER A 204 4.43 -3.43 10.24
CA SER A 204 3.52 -2.34 9.86
C SER A 204 3.38 -1.27 10.95
N PHE A 205 3.56 -1.62 12.20
CA PHE A 205 3.65 -0.63 13.28
C PHE A 205 4.99 0.11 13.28
N SER A 206 6.09 -0.60 13.05
CA SER A 206 7.44 0.01 13.03
C SER A 206 7.66 0.96 11.86
N PHE A 207 7.19 0.61 10.67
CA PHE A 207 7.40 1.42 9.46
C PHE A 207 6.46 2.63 9.34
N GLY A 208 5.47 2.74 10.21
CA GLY A 208 4.48 3.81 10.17
C GLY A 208 4.58 4.81 11.33
N LEU A 209 5.58 4.68 12.17
CA LEU A 209 5.90 5.62 13.25
C LEU A 209 7.12 6.45 12.86
#